data_a078de5a3c8df05b6fa50522e6f766ab
#
_entry.id   a078de5a3c8df05b6fa50522e6f766ab
#
_cell.length_a   1.000
_cell.length_b   1.000
_cell.length_c   1.000
_cell.angle_alpha   90.00
_cell.angle_beta   90.00
_cell.angle_gamma   90.00
#
_symmetry.space_group_name_H-M   'P 1'
#
loop_
_entity.id
_entity.type
_entity.pdbx_description
1 polymer ?
#
loop_
_entity_poly.entity_id
_entity_poly.type
_entity_poly.pdbx_seq_one_letter_code
_entity_poly.pdbx_strand_id
1 'polypeptide(L)'
;MDIQKTVLVVDDSTTNRSILCDILHSDYTVIQAENGIQALTKLKKQDKKVDAIILDIIMPEMDGYEFMDKIKQDKTLSQIPVIILTEKSDRGTEKKVLESGAWDFVPKPYDADIIKLRLKNVIARSQVSLLKELNNVMNYDPLTEIYSKNKFFSASKALLKDNPDKQFAFLRLDIDRFKLINSFFGTAYGDRLLKRVAKRIRDFAKTTECCTFGRIDADVFGIFTPYQGKEETVKQIEQAVEDMKKLSASYNIMIVYGVYVVTDRSLPISFMCDRAALAAKTVKGHYMKSYAFYDDKMRLSIENEQNIINEMSDALENHEFVPYYQPKYDLSLIHISEPTRPISI
;
A
#
# COMPACT_ATOMS: atom_id res chain seq x y z
N MET A 1 -5.92 -28.33 -15.43
CA MET A 1 -4.70 -29.17 -15.33
C MET A 1 -3.86 -28.60 -14.21
N ASP A 2 -3.73 -29.32 -13.11
CA ASP A 2 -2.80 -28.90 -12.04
C ASP A 2 -1.38 -28.92 -12.60
N ILE A 3 -0.69 -27.79 -12.56
CA ILE A 3 0.70 -27.69 -13.00
C ILE A 3 1.53 -28.49 -11.99
N GLN A 4 2.16 -29.57 -12.46
CA GLN A 4 3.01 -30.40 -11.62
C GLN A 4 4.16 -29.56 -11.07
N LYS A 5 4.35 -29.58 -9.73
CA LYS A 5 5.38 -28.79 -9.04
C LYS A 5 6.77 -29.29 -9.36
N THR A 6 7.76 -28.40 -9.38
CA THR A 6 9.14 -28.72 -9.75
C THR A 6 10.03 -28.72 -8.52
N VAL A 7 10.81 -29.78 -8.35
CA VAL A 7 11.78 -29.97 -7.25
C VAL A 7 13.18 -30.07 -7.81
N LEU A 8 14.12 -29.29 -7.26
CA LEU A 8 15.54 -29.39 -7.57
C LEU A 8 16.22 -30.31 -6.54
N VAL A 9 16.81 -31.38 -7.02
CA VAL A 9 17.61 -32.34 -6.23
C VAL A 9 19.08 -32.04 -6.45
N VAL A 10 19.80 -31.75 -5.37
CA VAL A 10 21.22 -31.42 -5.36
C VAL A 10 21.97 -32.39 -4.46
N ASP A 11 22.76 -33.27 -5.03
CA ASP A 11 23.57 -34.31 -4.33
C ASP A 11 24.70 -34.70 -5.30
N ASP A 12 25.91 -34.90 -4.83
CA ASP A 12 27.05 -35.25 -5.70
C ASP A 12 27.01 -36.71 -6.15
N SER A 13 26.37 -37.58 -5.38
CA SER A 13 26.18 -39.01 -5.71
C SER A 13 25.12 -39.22 -6.76
N THR A 14 25.49 -39.75 -7.91
CA THR A 14 24.58 -40.14 -9.00
C THR A 14 23.51 -41.11 -8.53
N THR A 15 23.91 -42.07 -7.65
CA THR A 15 23.00 -43.05 -7.06
C THR A 15 21.93 -42.40 -6.22
N ASN A 16 22.31 -41.49 -5.33
CA ASN A 16 21.36 -40.74 -4.47
C ASN A 16 20.38 -39.93 -5.31
N ARG A 17 20.89 -39.21 -6.32
CA ARG A 17 20.03 -38.44 -7.22
C ARG A 17 19.03 -39.34 -7.95
N SER A 18 19.45 -40.51 -8.44
CA SER A 18 18.55 -41.48 -9.09
C SER A 18 17.46 -41.97 -8.14
N ILE A 19 17.82 -42.37 -6.93
CA ILE A 19 16.87 -42.84 -5.92
C ILE A 19 15.83 -41.74 -5.61
N LEU A 20 16.29 -40.50 -5.40
CA LEU A 20 15.41 -39.35 -5.12
C LEU A 20 14.49 -39.04 -6.32
N CYS A 21 14.99 -39.17 -7.55
CA CYS A 21 14.18 -39.04 -8.75
C CYS A 21 13.11 -40.11 -8.81
N ASP A 22 13.44 -41.37 -8.55
CA ASP A 22 12.47 -42.48 -8.56
C ASP A 22 11.39 -42.31 -7.49
N ILE A 23 11.77 -41.80 -6.31
CA ILE A 23 10.82 -41.49 -5.24
C ILE A 23 9.85 -40.37 -5.66
N LEU A 24 10.33 -39.33 -6.34
CA LEU A 24 9.59 -38.09 -6.55
C LEU A 24 8.87 -37.98 -7.90
N HIS A 25 9.29 -38.72 -8.93
CA HIS A 25 8.81 -38.55 -10.32
C HIS A 25 7.28 -38.75 -10.48
N SER A 26 6.63 -39.51 -9.60
CA SER A 26 5.19 -39.69 -9.62
C SER A 26 4.40 -38.41 -9.29
N ASP A 27 4.96 -37.57 -8.43
CA ASP A 27 4.25 -36.42 -7.85
C ASP A 27 4.84 -35.06 -8.31
N TYR A 28 6.11 -35.06 -8.74
CA TYR A 28 6.88 -33.82 -9.03
C TYR A 28 7.66 -33.93 -10.34
N THR A 29 7.89 -32.78 -10.98
CA THR A 29 8.94 -32.67 -12.00
C THR A 29 10.27 -32.50 -11.28
N VAL A 30 11.26 -33.37 -11.58
CA VAL A 30 12.55 -33.34 -10.90
C VAL A 30 13.62 -32.75 -11.81
N ILE A 31 14.36 -31.76 -11.29
CA ILE A 31 15.59 -31.23 -11.86
C ILE A 31 16.74 -31.69 -10.98
N GLN A 32 17.85 -32.15 -11.58
CA GLN A 32 19.01 -32.63 -10.84
C GLN A 32 20.17 -31.66 -10.95
N ALA A 33 21.02 -31.58 -9.92
CA ALA A 33 22.30 -30.87 -9.94
C ALA A 33 23.34 -31.69 -9.12
N GLU A 34 24.60 -31.64 -9.50
CA GLU A 34 25.67 -32.42 -8.91
C GLU A 34 26.41 -31.67 -7.80
N ASN A 35 26.27 -30.34 -7.75
CA ASN A 35 26.89 -29.47 -6.76
C ASN A 35 26.14 -28.14 -6.68
N GLY A 36 26.53 -27.30 -5.72
CA GLY A 36 25.89 -25.99 -5.51
C GLY A 36 26.04 -25.03 -6.69
N ILE A 37 27.15 -25.07 -7.44
CA ILE A 37 27.39 -24.21 -8.62
C ILE A 37 26.39 -24.54 -9.75
N GLN A 38 26.25 -25.84 -10.04
CA GLN A 38 25.32 -26.31 -11.05
C GLN A 38 23.85 -26.00 -10.65
N ALA A 39 23.54 -26.16 -9.36
CA ALA A 39 22.23 -25.80 -8.81
C ALA A 39 21.91 -24.32 -9.00
N LEU A 40 22.82 -23.40 -8.62
CA LEU A 40 22.66 -21.96 -8.83
C LEU A 40 22.51 -21.60 -10.32
N THR A 41 23.27 -22.26 -11.19
CA THR A 41 23.17 -22.04 -12.65
C THR A 41 21.81 -22.41 -13.18
N LYS A 42 21.24 -23.54 -12.74
CA LYS A 42 19.91 -24.00 -13.13
C LYS A 42 18.80 -23.09 -12.57
N LEU A 43 18.94 -22.63 -11.33
CA LEU A 43 18.00 -21.67 -10.72
C LEU A 43 17.97 -20.32 -11.45
N LYS A 44 19.13 -19.85 -11.96
CA LYS A 44 19.23 -18.57 -12.69
C LYS A 44 18.78 -18.65 -14.15
N LYS A 45 18.87 -19.81 -14.81
CA LYS A 45 18.46 -20.00 -16.22
C LYS A 45 16.95 -20.02 -16.45
N GLN A 46 16.16 -20.15 -15.43
CA GLN A 46 14.68 -19.96 -15.31
C GLN A 46 13.81 -20.30 -16.53
N ASP A 47 13.89 -21.51 -17.05
CA ASP A 47 12.82 -22.02 -17.93
C ASP A 47 11.66 -22.64 -17.12
N LYS A 48 11.86 -22.95 -15.86
CA LYS A 48 10.83 -23.52 -14.96
C LYS A 48 11.00 -23.00 -13.54
N LYS A 49 9.89 -22.61 -12.91
CA LYS A 49 9.84 -22.24 -11.50
C LYS A 49 10.13 -23.45 -10.64
N VAL A 50 11.13 -23.36 -9.76
CA VAL A 50 11.43 -24.39 -8.74
C VAL A 50 10.61 -24.10 -7.50
N ASP A 51 9.85 -25.11 -7.04
CA ASP A 51 8.95 -25.00 -5.87
C ASP A 51 9.58 -25.45 -4.57
N ALA A 52 10.63 -26.31 -4.62
CA ALA A 52 11.43 -26.72 -3.49
C ALA A 52 12.79 -27.26 -3.93
N ILE A 53 13.75 -27.27 -3.00
CA ILE A 53 15.09 -27.82 -3.16
C ILE A 53 15.31 -28.93 -2.14
N ILE A 54 15.81 -30.06 -2.58
CA ILE A 54 16.41 -31.10 -1.72
C ILE A 54 17.90 -31.01 -1.90
N LEU A 55 18.63 -30.79 -0.82
CA LEU A 55 20.03 -30.41 -0.82
C LEU A 55 20.87 -31.32 0.07
N ASP A 56 21.89 -31.96 -0.49
CA ASP A 56 22.94 -32.58 0.31
C ASP A 56 23.91 -31.50 0.87
N ILE A 57 24.48 -31.76 2.03
CA ILE A 57 25.46 -30.86 2.65
C ILE A 57 26.85 -31.10 2.06
N ILE A 58 27.26 -32.35 1.91
CA ILE A 58 28.63 -32.72 1.56
C ILE A 58 28.71 -32.88 0.04
N MET A 59 29.24 -31.87 -0.62
CA MET A 59 29.40 -31.87 -2.08
C MET A 59 30.74 -31.19 -2.46
N PRO A 60 31.32 -31.57 -3.60
CA PRO A 60 32.53 -30.92 -4.11
C PRO A 60 32.20 -29.52 -4.69
N GLU A 61 33.23 -28.68 -4.86
CA GLU A 61 33.21 -27.33 -5.46
C GLU A 61 32.45 -26.29 -4.64
N MET A 62 31.19 -26.56 -4.28
CA MET A 62 30.35 -25.76 -3.42
C MET A 62 29.48 -26.66 -2.56
N ASP A 63 29.72 -26.64 -1.28
CA ASP A 63 28.97 -27.43 -0.31
C ASP A 63 27.55 -26.87 -0.07
N GLY A 64 26.72 -27.62 0.68
CA GLY A 64 25.34 -27.23 0.94
C GLY A 64 25.20 -25.96 1.78
N TYR A 65 26.13 -25.66 2.67
CA TYR A 65 26.10 -24.43 3.48
C TYR A 65 26.47 -23.20 2.65
N GLU A 66 27.52 -23.30 1.84
CA GLU A 66 27.90 -22.23 0.91
C GLU A 66 26.79 -21.93 -0.10
N PHE A 67 26.10 -22.97 -0.58
CA PHE A 67 24.93 -22.83 -1.44
C PHE A 67 23.80 -22.08 -0.69
N MET A 68 23.49 -22.46 0.56
CA MET A 68 22.47 -21.78 1.37
C MET A 68 22.79 -20.30 1.57
N ASP A 69 24.04 -19.95 1.83
CA ASP A 69 24.46 -18.56 1.98
C ASP A 69 24.30 -17.75 0.69
N LYS A 70 24.55 -18.37 -0.47
CA LYS A 70 24.34 -17.73 -1.79
C LYS A 70 22.87 -17.47 -2.09
N ILE A 71 21.98 -18.45 -1.83
CA ILE A 71 20.55 -18.24 -2.10
C ILE A 71 19.91 -17.24 -1.13
N LYS A 72 20.38 -17.13 0.12
CA LYS A 72 19.91 -16.11 1.08
C LYS A 72 20.16 -14.67 0.63
N GLN A 73 21.24 -14.43 -0.13
CA GLN A 73 21.58 -13.10 -0.63
C GLN A 73 20.69 -12.66 -1.80
N ASP A 74 19.97 -13.57 -2.43
CA ASP A 74 19.05 -13.31 -3.53
C ASP A 74 17.61 -13.31 -3.03
N LYS A 75 16.92 -12.18 -3.15
CA LYS A 75 15.52 -12.01 -2.68
C LYS A 75 14.52 -13.00 -3.28
N THR A 76 14.77 -13.45 -4.50
CA THR A 76 13.88 -14.38 -5.21
C THR A 76 14.19 -15.82 -4.80
N LEU A 77 15.47 -16.19 -4.78
CA LEU A 77 15.91 -17.54 -4.47
C LEU A 77 15.73 -17.88 -2.98
N SER A 78 15.86 -16.88 -2.09
CA SER A 78 15.66 -17.06 -0.63
C SER A 78 14.26 -17.48 -0.22
N GLN A 79 13.28 -17.30 -1.11
CA GLN A 79 11.89 -17.74 -0.87
C GLN A 79 11.65 -19.21 -1.22
N ILE A 80 12.58 -19.86 -1.93
CA ILE A 80 12.46 -21.27 -2.29
C ILE A 80 12.77 -22.11 -1.05
N PRO A 81 11.83 -22.95 -0.61
CA PRO A 81 12.07 -23.78 0.57
C PRO A 81 13.10 -24.88 0.29
N VAL A 82 14.03 -25.06 1.23
CA VAL A 82 15.10 -26.06 1.15
C VAL A 82 14.95 -27.08 2.24
N ILE A 83 15.00 -28.36 1.86
CA ILE A 83 15.15 -29.51 2.75
C ILE A 83 16.57 -30.02 2.64
N ILE A 84 17.27 -30.09 3.76
CA ILE A 84 18.65 -30.58 3.82
C ILE A 84 18.66 -32.07 4.12
N LEU A 85 19.46 -32.84 3.36
CA LEU A 85 19.79 -34.21 3.68
C LEU A 85 21.05 -34.26 4.51
N THR A 86 21.05 -34.99 5.63
CA THR A 86 22.18 -35.05 6.56
C THR A 86 22.53 -36.50 6.95
N GLU A 87 23.83 -36.80 7.09
CA GLU A 87 24.26 -38.11 7.54
C GLU A 87 24.16 -38.28 9.07
N LYS A 88 24.11 -37.16 9.82
CA LYS A 88 24.09 -37.18 11.28
C LYS A 88 22.79 -36.60 11.82
N SER A 89 22.18 -37.35 12.74
CA SER A 89 20.95 -36.94 13.45
C SER A 89 21.27 -36.49 14.89
N ASP A 90 22.45 -35.95 15.16
CA ASP A 90 22.77 -35.41 16.48
C ASP A 90 22.18 -33.97 16.63
N ARG A 91 21.90 -33.58 17.88
CA ARG A 91 21.32 -32.26 18.20
C ARG A 91 22.15 -31.08 17.72
N GLY A 92 23.48 -31.24 17.58
CA GLY A 92 24.39 -30.19 17.11
C GLY A 92 24.21 -29.93 15.61
N THR A 93 24.12 -30.99 14.83
CA THR A 93 23.90 -30.93 13.37
C THR A 93 22.53 -30.39 13.07
N GLU A 94 21.47 -30.85 13.74
CA GLU A 94 20.11 -30.34 13.58
C GLU A 94 20.01 -28.84 13.81
N LYS A 95 20.62 -28.35 14.91
CA LYS A 95 20.66 -26.92 15.22
C LYS A 95 21.36 -26.11 14.13
N LYS A 96 22.53 -26.58 13.68
CA LYS A 96 23.32 -25.91 12.63
C LYS A 96 22.54 -25.84 11.30
N VAL A 97 21.83 -26.90 10.93
CA VAL A 97 21.00 -26.96 9.72
C VAL A 97 19.85 -25.95 9.79
N LEU A 98 19.16 -25.86 10.92
CA LEU A 98 18.06 -24.89 11.08
C LEU A 98 18.58 -23.43 11.11
N GLU A 99 19.73 -23.18 11.76
CA GLU A 99 20.40 -21.88 11.77
C GLU A 99 20.88 -21.47 10.35
N SER A 100 21.20 -22.45 9.49
CA SER A 100 21.49 -22.18 8.07
C SER A 100 20.31 -21.69 7.27
N GLY A 101 19.10 -21.63 7.85
CA GLY A 101 17.88 -21.15 7.18
C GLY A 101 17.16 -22.22 6.35
N ALA A 102 17.49 -23.48 6.52
CA ALA A 102 16.74 -24.58 5.95
C ALA A 102 15.32 -24.64 6.54
N TRP A 103 14.34 -25.01 5.72
CA TRP A 103 12.95 -25.15 6.15
C TRP A 103 12.70 -26.45 6.90
N ASP A 104 13.46 -27.51 6.55
CA ASP A 104 13.42 -28.80 7.20
C ASP A 104 14.70 -29.60 6.91
N PHE A 105 14.87 -30.75 7.55
CA PHE A 105 15.96 -31.67 7.27
C PHE A 105 15.49 -33.13 7.31
N VAL A 106 16.21 -34.01 6.64
CA VAL A 106 15.96 -35.46 6.63
C VAL A 106 17.29 -36.19 6.83
N PRO A 107 17.41 -37.04 7.87
CA PRO A 107 18.61 -37.84 8.08
C PRO A 107 18.70 -38.96 7.05
N LYS A 108 19.91 -39.29 6.60
CA LYS A 108 20.23 -40.49 5.81
C LYS A 108 20.46 -41.68 6.76
N PRO A 109 20.01 -42.93 6.45
CA PRO A 109 19.20 -43.29 5.27
C PRO A 109 17.74 -42.81 5.44
N TYR A 110 17.17 -42.33 4.34
CA TYR A 110 15.82 -41.74 4.36
C TYR A 110 14.76 -42.72 3.84
N ASP A 111 13.57 -42.59 4.40
CA ASP A 111 12.36 -43.27 3.97
C ASP A 111 11.66 -42.43 2.88
N ALA A 112 11.18 -43.08 1.81
CA ALA A 112 10.52 -42.44 0.68
C ALA A 112 9.24 -41.69 1.09
N ASP A 113 8.43 -42.27 2.00
CA ASP A 113 7.20 -41.66 2.45
C ASP A 113 7.46 -40.44 3.33
N ILE A 114 8.53 -40.48 4.14
CA ILE A 114 8.97 -39.37 4.97
C ILE A 114 9.43 -38.21 4.10
N ILE A 115 10.23 -38.43 3.06
CA ILE A 115 10.67 -37.39 2.13
C ILE A 115 9.48 -36.73 1.45
N LYS A 116 8.56 -37.53 0.89
CA LYS A 116 7.35 -37.03 0.23
C LYS A 116 6.49 -36.19 1.17
N LEU A 117 6.28 -36.67 2.41
CA LEU A 117 5.49 -35.96 3.41
C LEU A 117 6.13 -34.61 3.80
N ARG A 118 7.42 -34.59 4.09
CA ARG A 118 8.16 -33.38 4.45
C ARG A 118 8.18 -32.37 3.31
N LEU A 119 8.43 -32.84 2.08
CA LEU A 119 8.42 -32.00 0.89
C LEU A 119 7.05 -31.36 0.66
N LYS A 120 5.99 -32.15 0.75
CA LYS A 120 4.62 -31.64 0.68
C LYS A 120 4.32 -30.57 1.73
N ASN A 121 4.74 -30.79 2.97
CA ASN A 121 4.51 -29.86 4.08
C ASN A 121 5.31 -28.55 3.89
N VAL A 122 6.55 -28.63 3.46
CA VAL A 122 7.43 -27.48 3.25
C VAL A 122 6.91 -26.61 2.09
N ILE A 123 6.51 -27.22 0.98
CA ILE A 123 5.90 -26.53 -0.14
C ILE A 123 4.57 -25.85 0.27
N ALA A 124 3.72 -26.55 1.03
CA ALA A 124 2.47 -25.97 1.52
C ALA A 124 2.70 -24.77 2.44
N ARG A 125 3.66 -24.85 3.36
CA ARG A 125 4.06 -23.72 4.23
C ARG A 125 4.57 -22.53 3.42
N SER A 126 5.41 -22.76 2.41
CA SER A 126 5.94 -21.71 1.53
C SER A 126 4.80 -21.00 0.79
N GLN A 127 3.83 -21.73 0.25
CA GLN A 127 2.66 -21.16 -0.41
C GLN A 127 1.81 -20.31 0.55
N VAL A 128 1.58 -20.78 1.76
CA VAL A 128 0.83 -20.01 2.78
C VAL A 128 1.60 -18.73 3.17
N SER A 129 2.93 -18.79 3.30
CA SER A 129 3.75 -17.63 3.59
C SER A 129 3.67 -16.59 2.46
N LEU A 130 3.82 -17.03 1.22
CA LEU A 130 3.71 -16.16 0.04
C LEU A 130 2.33 -15.51 -0.08
N LEU A 131 1.25 -16.29 0.16
CA LEU A 131 -0.11 -15.75 0.17
C LEU A 131 -0.31 -14.70 1.26
N LYS A 132 0.27 -14.90 2.45
CA LYS A 132 0.23 -13.91 3.53
C LYS A 132 0.97 -12.62 3.15
N GLU A 133 2.15 -12.72 2.54
CA GLU A 133 2.90 -11.55 2.06
C GLU A 133 2.13 -10.79 0.98
N LEU A 134 1.60 -11.49 -0.02
CA LEU A 134 0.76 -10.90 -1.06
C LEU A 134 -0.48 -10.21 -0.46
N ASN A 135 -1.14 -10.87 0.49
CA ASN A 135 -2.29 -10.30 1.19
C ASN A 135 -1.91 -9.04 2.00
N ASN A 136 -0.75 -9.04 2.64
CA ASN A 136 -0.25 -7.87 3.35
C ASN A 136 0.05 -6.71 2.40
N VAL A 137 0.77 -6.97 1.31
CA VAL A 137 1.10 -5.94 0.30
C VAL A 137 -0.17 -5.38 -0.38
N MET A 138 -1.18 -6.22 -0.62
CA MET A 138 -2.45 -5.78 -1.23
C MET A 138 -3.34 -5.02 -0.25
N ASN A 139 -3.33 -5.36 1.04
CA ASN A 139 -4.26 -4.85 2.03
C ASN A 139 -3.72 -3.68 2.85
N TYR A 140 -2.41 -3.52 2.96
CA TYR A 140 -1.80 -2.48 3.80
C TYR A 140 -0.86 -1.60 3.00
N ASP A 141 -0.84 -0.31 3.33
CA ASP A 141 0.15 0.64 2.81
C ASP A 141 1.53 0.34 3.42
N PRO A 142 2.58 0.13 2.61
CA PRO A 142 3.88 -0.32 3.12
C PRO A 142 4.60 0.72 3.98
N LEU A 143 4.28 2.01 3.83
CA LEU A 143 4.90 3.08 4.60
C LEU A 143 4.23 3.29 5.96
N THR A 144 2.90 3.30 5.97
CA THR A 144 2.09 3.70 7.13
C THR A 144 1.46 2.53 7.87
N GLU A 145 1.46 1.33 7.28
CA GLU A 145 0.92 0.08 7.85
C GLU A 145 -0.58 0.14 8.21
N ILE A 146 -1.31 1.09 7.65
CA ILE A 146 -2.77 1.15 7.68
C ILE A 146 -3.34 0.54 6.41
N TYR A 147 -4.66 0.40 6.32
CA TYR A 147 -5.26 -0.17 5.12
C TYR A 147 -4.87 0.60 3.85
N SER A 148 -4.56 -0.15 2.79
CA SER A 148 -4.49 0.38 1.43
C SER A 148 -5.86 0.89 0.99
N LYS A 149 -5.91 1.71 -0.05
CA LYS A 149 -7.16 2.23 -0.62
C LYS A 149 -8.20 1.12 -0.87
N ASN A 150 -7.78 0.03 -1.51
CA ASN A 150 -8.67 -1.06 -1.87
C ASN A 150 -9.24 -1.78 -0.64
N LYS A 151 -8.39 -2.06 0.33
CA LYS A 151 -8.80 -2.69 1.59
C LYS A 151 -9.69 -1.77 2.41
N PHE A 152 -9.36 -0.49 2.50
CA PHE A 152 -10.17 0.51 3.19
C PHE A 152 -11.57 0.62 2.58
N PHE A 153 -11.68 0.71 1.25
CA PHE A 153 -12.98 0.79 0.58
C PHE A 153 -13.81 -0.48 0.78
N SER A 154 -13.20 -1.66 0.68
CA SER A 154 -13.90 -2.92 0.92
C SER A 154 -14.35 -3.07 2.37
N ALA A 155 -13.51 -2.68 3.34
CA ALA A 155 -13.84 -2.68 4.76
C ALA A 155 -14.96 -1.68 5.09
N SER A 156 -14.91 -0.46 4.51
CA SER A 156 -15.98 0.53 4.66
C SER A 156 -17.33 0.04 4.12
N LYS A 157 -17.31 -0.65 2.96
CA LYS A 157 -18.50 -1.26 2.38
C LYS A 157 -19.09 -2.34 3.27
N ALA A 158 -18.25 -3.22 3.82
CA ALA A 158 -18.68 -4.25 4.77
C ALA A 158 -19.27 -3.62 6.02
N LEU A 159 -18.58 -2.64 6.62
CA LEU A 159 -19.02 -1.93 7.81
C LEU A 159 -20.38 -1.25 7.62
N LEU A 160 -20.59 -0.62 6.45
CA LEU A 160 -21.85 0.01 6.09
C LEU A 160 -22.98 -1.04 6.00
N LYS A 161 -22.70 -2.20 5.41
CA LYS A 161 -23.66 -3.30 5.24
C LYS A 161 -24.05 -3.93 6.59
N ASP A 162 -23.05 -4.16 7.44
CA ASP A 162 -23.21 -4.88 8.72
C ASP A 162 -23.88 -4.02 9.81
N ASN A 163 -23.99 -2.71 9.59
CA ASN A 163 -24.63 -1.77 10.52
C ASN A 163 -25.72 -0.95 9.83
N PRO A 164 -26.90 -1.54 9.52
CA PRO A 164 -27.96 -0.85 8.80
C PRO A 164 -28.55 0.33 9.56
N ASP A 165 -28.57 0.28 10.88
CA ASP A 165 -29.22 1.29 11.74
C ASP A 165 -28.32 2.47 12.07
N LYS A 166 -27.00 2.39 11.80
CA LYS A 166 -26.06 3.47 12.09
C LYS A 166 -25.89 4.39 10.87
N GLN A 167 -25.93 5.70 11.12
CA GLN A 167 -25.51 6.68 10.13
C GLN A 167 -23.97 6.79 10.12
N PHE A 168 -23.38 6.92 8.95
CA PHE A 168 -21.91 7.02 8.79
C PHE A 168 -21.52 8.33 8.11
N ALA A 169 -20.26 8.71 8.32
CA ALA A 169 -19.59 9.76 7.56
C ALA A 169 -18.28 9.24 6.98
N PHE A 170 -18.00 9.69 5.76
CA PHE A 170 -16.69 9.54 5.12
C PHE A 170 -15.91 10.83 5.33
N LEU A 171 -14.80 10.76 6.04
CA LEU A 171 -13.87 11.88 6.23
C LEU A 171 -12.65 11.64 5.35
N ARG A 172 -12.37 12.59 4.47
CA ARG A 172 -11.13 12.63 3.69
C ARG A 172 -10.21 13.67 4.32
N LEU A 173 -9.03 13.23 4.72
CA LEU A 173 -7.95 14.04 5.26
C LEU A 173 -6.89 14.24 4.18
N ASP A 174 -6.46 15.47 3.94
CA ASP A 174 -5.47 15.85 2.95
C ASP A 174 -4.43 16.77 3.63
N ILE A 175 -3.14 16.52 3.42
CA ILE A 175 -2.06 17.38 3.95
C ILE A 175 -1.79 18.47 2.92
N ASP A 176 -2.18 19.71 3.26
CA ASP A 176 -2.01 20.82 2.32
C ASP A 176 -0.52 21.05 2.01
N ARG A 177 -0.23 21.25 0.72
CA ARG A 177 1.12 21.55 0.20
C ARG A 177 2.18 20.48 0.56
N PHE A 178 1.80 19.22 0.68
CA PHE A 178 2.73 18.13 1.04
C PHE A 178 3.95 18.05 0.11
N LYS A 179 3.78 18.34 -1.19
CA LYS A 179 4.89 18.41 -2.15
C LYS A 179 5.95 19.45 -1.76
N LEU A 180 5.52 20.61 -1.23
CA LEU A 180 6.44 21.64 -0.74
C LEU A 180 7.18 21.18 0.52
N ILE A 181 6.51 20.47 1.41
CA ILE A 181 7.14 19.88 2.60
C ILE A 181 8.28 18.94 2.17
N ASN A 182 8.04 18.06 1.21
CA ASN A 182 9.06 17.16 0.67
C ASN A 182 10.20 17.93 -0.03
N SER A 183 9.88 19.00 -0.73
CA SER A 183 10.89 19.84 -1.41
C SER A 183 11.80 20.59 -0.43
N PHE A 184 11.27 21.10 0.69
CA PHE A 184 12.04 21.87 1.67
C PHE A 184 12.78 21.00 2.70
N PHE A 185 12.14 19.89 3.14
CA PHE A 185 12.65 19.09 4.26
C PHE A 185 13.08 17.67 3.86
N GLY A 186 12.95 17.33 2.58
CA GLY A 186 13.27 16.01 2.04
C GLY A 186 12.19 14.96 2.25
N THR A 187 12.21 13.93 1.41
CA THR A 187 11.21 12.83 1.40
C THR A 187 11.18 12.07 2.74
N ALA A 188 12.34 11.88 3.38
CA ALA A 188 12.42 11.21 4.67
C ALA A 188 11.66 11.96 5.79
N TYR A 189 11.54 13.28 5.70
CA TYR A 189 10.71 14.06 6.63
C TYR A 189 9.22 13.85 6.34
N GLY A 190 8.83 13.90 5.07
CA GLY A 190 7.46 13.63 4.64
C GLY A 190 7.00 12.23 5.05
N ASP A 191 7.85 11.21 4.90
CA ASP A 191 7.55 9.84 5.31
C ASP A 191 7.32 9.73 6.83
N ARG A 192 8.13 10.41 7.64
CA ARG A 192 7.92 10.49 9.09
C ARG A 192 6.60 11.18 9.44
N LEU A 193 6.25 12.23 8.70
CA LEU A 193 4.99 12.95 8.89
C LEU A 193 3.81 12.02 8.58
N LEU A 194 3.82 11.34 7.44
CA LEU A 194 2.77 10.39 7.06
C LEU A 194 2.58 9.28 8.10
N LYS A 195 3.68 8.72 8.64
CA LYS A 195 3.62 7.73 9.72
C LYS A 195 2.99 8.29 11.00
N ARG A 196 3.27 9.57 11.33
CA ARG A 196 2.66 10.24 12.51
C ARG A 196 1.16 10.47 12.31
N VAL A 197 0.74 10.92 11.13
CA VAL A 197 -0.68 11.08 10.77
C VAL A 197 -1.40 9.73 10.88
N ALA A 198 -0.85 8.69 10.27
CA ALA A 198 -1.42 7.34 10.34
C ALA A 198 -1.54 6.83 11.79
N LYS A 199 -0.54 7.09 12.63
CA LYS A 199 -0.58 6.75 14.06
C LYS A 199 -1.74 7.43 14.77
N ARG A 200 -1.94 8.73 14.53
CA ARG A 200 -3.05 9.50 15.16
C ARG A 200 -4.41 8.98 14.71
N ILE A 201 -4.58 8.69 13.43
CA ILE A 201 -5.82 8.09 12.91
C ILE A 201 -6.07 6.72 13.56
N ARG A 202 -5.04 5.89 13.70
CA ARG A 202 -5.12 4.60 14.38
C ARG A 202 -5.51 4.75 15.85
N ASP A 203 -4.97 5.74 16.56
CA ASP A 203 -5.28 5.98 17.96
C ASP A 203 -6.73 6.47 18.13
N PHE A 204 -7.22 7.33 17.24
CA PHE A 204 -8.64 7.71 17.18
C PHE A 204 -9.55 6.50 16.95
N ALA A 205 -9.20 5.64 15.99
CA ALA A 205 -10.01 4.47 15.67
C ALA A 205 -10.09 3.43 16.81
N LYS A 206 -9.11 3.39 17.72
CA LYS A 206 -9.17 2.52 18.91
C LYS A 206 -10.25 2.96 19.91
N THR A 207 -10.60 4.24 19.92
CA THR A 207 -11.60 4.81 20.82
C THR A 207 -12.99 4.88 20.20
N THR A 208 -13.11 4.55 18.89
CA THR A 208 -14.35 4.67 18.13
C THR A 208 -14.79 3.31 17.61
N GLU A 209 -15.90 2.80 18.09
CA GLU A 209 -16.48 1.58 17.56
C GLU A 209 -16.95 1.74 16.11
N CYS A 210 -16.91 0.67 15.35
CA CYS A 210 -17.36 0.65 13.95
C CYS A 210 -16.66 1.71 13.07
N CYS A 211 -15.35 1.87 13.25
CA CYS A 211 -14.51 2.78 12.47
C CYS A 211 -13.53 2.00 11.61
N THR A 212 -13.32 2.45 10.38
CA THR A 212 -12.24 1.95 9.50
C THR A 212 -11.52 3.12 8.84
N PHE A 213 -10.24 2.91 8.49
CA PHE A 213 -9.39 3.96 7.96
C PHE A 213 -8.32 3.39 7.07
N GLY A 214 -7.80 4.21 6.15
CA GLY A 214 -6.76 3.79 5.22
C GLY A 214 -6.09 4.97 4.52
N ARG A 215 -4.99 4.68 3.83
CA ARG A 215 -4.31 5.63 2.96
C ARG A 215 -4.87 5.49 1.55
N ILE A 216 -5.38 6.60 1.01
CA ILE A 216 -6.06 6.62 -0.29
C ILE A 216 -5.07 6.96 -1.40
N ASP A 217 -4.17 7.91 -1.14
CA ASP A 217 -3.16 8.40 -2.07
C ASP A 217 -1.95 8.93 -1.28
N ALA A 218 -0.99 9.53 -1.96
CA ALA A 218 0.31 9.98 -1.44
C ALA A 218 0.23 10.66 -0.05
N ASP A 219 -0.60 11.69 0.09
CA ASP A 219 -0.80 12.49 1.30
C ASP A 219 -2.25 12.52 1.76
N VAL A 220 -3.06 11.58 1.25
CA VAL A 220 -4.50 11.52 1.48
C VAL A 220 -4.88 10.28 2.28
N PHE A 221 -5.62 10.51 3.36
CA PHE A 221 -6.15 9.48 4.23
C PHE A 221 -7.68 9.50 4.20
N GLY A 222 -8.29 8.33 4.40
CA GLY A 222 -9.73 8.18 4.57
C GLY A 222 -10.04 7.61 5.94
N ILE A 223 -11.12 8.11 6.52
CA ILE A 223 -11.71 7.59 7.76
C ILE A 223 -13.21 7.39 7.49
N PHE A 224 -13.72 6.21 7.76
CA PHE A 224 -15.13 5.90 7.68
C PHE A 224 -15.63 5.54 9.07
N THR A 225 -16.53 6.37 9.63
CA THR A 225 -16.87 6.36 11.06
C THR A 225 -18.36 6.63 11.27
N PRO A 226 -18.99 6.17 12.36
CA PRO A 226 -20.33 6.56 12.72
C PRO A 226 -20.46 8.07 12.80
N TYR A 227 -21.56 8.60 12.28
CA TYR A 227 -21.88 10.02 12.32
C TYR A 227 -22.78 10.33 13.52
N GLN A 228 -22.28 11.12 14.45
CA GLN A 228 -22.97 11.49 15.68
C GLN A 228 -23.55 12.92 15.64
N GLY A 229 -23.63 13.51 14.46
CA GLY A 229 -24.06 14.87 14.25
C GLY A 229 -22.93 15.82 13.86
N LYS A 230 -23.32 16.98 13.31
CA LYS A 230 -22.36 17.94 12.74
C LYS A 230 -21.44 18.54 13.82
N GLU A 231 -22.00 18.92 14.97
CA GLU A 231 -21.26 19.57 16.05
C GLU A 231 -20.18 18.64 16.64
N GLU A 232 -20.52 17.38 16.90
CA GLU A 232 -19.57 16.41 17.43
C GLU A 232 -18.47 16.09 16.41
N THR A 233 -18.83 15.93 15.14
CA THR A 233 -17.84 15.72 14.06
C THR A 233 -16.88 16.90 13.93
N VAL A 234 -17.39 18.13 14.02
CA VAL A 234 -16.56 19.33 13.98
C VAL A 234 -15.59 19.37 15.15
N LYS A 235 -16.07 19.13 16.36
CA LYS A 235 -15.25 19.08 17.56
C LYS A 235 -14.12 18.06 17.47
N GLN A 236 -14.42 16.87 16.95
CA GLN A 236 -13.43 15.82 16.72
C GLN A 236 -12.38 16.23 15.68
N ILE A 237 -12.80 16.87 14.59
CA ILE A 237 -11.88 17.38 13.54
C ILE A 237 -10.99 18.50 14.11
N GLU A 238 -11.55 19.47 14.82
CA GLU A 238 -10.79 20.59 15.41
C GLU A 238 -9.75 20.10 16.42
N GLN A 239 -10.13 19.13 17.26
CA GLN A 239 -9.19 18.48 18.17
C GLN A 239 -8.09 17.74 17.42
N ALA A 240 -8.43 17.01 16.35
CA ALA A 240 -7.45 16.31 15.54
C ALA A 240 -6.50 17.28 14.83
N VAL A 241 -6.99 18.39 14.29
CA VAL A 241 -6.18 19.45 13.67
C VAL A 241 -5.22 20.07 14.69
N GLU A 242 -5.68 20.38 15.88
CA GLU A 242 -4.83 20.96 16.94
C GLU A 242 -3.73 19.99 17.38
N ASP A 243 -4.07 18.71 17.52
CA ASP A 243 -3.10 17.67 17.84
C ASP A 243 -2.07 17.48 16.71
N MET A 244 -2.48 17.61 15.45
CA MET A 244 -1.58 17.51 14.31
C MET A 244 -0.63 18.69 14.19
N LYS A 245 -1.05 19.92 14.56
CA LYS A 245 -0.17 21.09 14.61
C LYS A 245 1.01 20.86 15.57
N LYS A 246 0.78 20.14 16.67
CA LYS A 246 1.82 19.79 17.66
C LYS A 246 2.85 18.77 17.15
N LEU A 247 2.59 18.10 16.01
CA LEU A 247 3.51 17.09 15.45
C LEU A 247 4.76 17.67 14.79
N SER A 248 4.78 18.96 14.48
CA SER A 248 5.95 19.60 13.88
C SER A 248 6.24 20.93 14.59
N ALA A 249 7.45 21.03 15.15
CA ALA A 249 7.95 22.27 15.71
C ALA A 249 8.51 23.23 14.64
N SER A 250 8.86 22.71 13.47
CA SER A 250 9.61 23.45 12.44
C SER A 250 8.73 23.97 11.30
N TYR A 251 7.52 23.48 11.13
CA TYR A 251 6.62 23.86 10.04
C TYR A 251 5.16 23.71 10.47
N ASN A 252 4.36 24.73 10.19
CA ASN A 252 2.92 24.67 10.47
C ASN A 252 2.20 23.79 9.45
N ILE A 253 1.96 22.53 9.84
CA ILE A 253 1.29 21.55 9.00
C ILE A 253 -0.18 21.90 8.91
N MET A 254 -0.66 22.16 7.71
CA MET A 254 -2.07 22.38 7.45
C MET A 254 -2.71 21.08 6.98
N ILE A 255 -3.74 20.67 7.71
CA ILE A 255 -4.54 19.50 7.36
C ILE A 255 -5.96 19.96 7.07
N VAL A 256 -6.49 19.44 5.99
CA VAL A 256 -7.84 19.77 5.50
C VAL A 256 -8.71 18.52 5.54
N TYR A 257 -9.91 18.66 6.08
CA TYR A 257 -10.91 17.59 6.08
C TYR A 257 -12.08 17.94 5.16
N GLY A 258 -12.39 16.98 4.27
CA GLY A 258 -13.68 16.96 3.58
C GLY A 258 -14.57 15.89 4.19
N VAL A 259 -15.79 16.24 4.50
CA VAL A 259 -16.75 15.36 5.16
C VAL A 259 -17.94 15.11 4.26
N TYR A 260 -18.23 13.85 3.97
CA TYR A 260 -19.47 13.41 3.35
C TYR A 260 -20.28 12.60 4.34
N VAL A 261 -21.46 13.09 4.72
CA VAL A 261 -22.42 12.33 5.53
C VAL A 261 -23.19 11.39 4.62
N VAL A 262 -23.19 10.10 4.94
CA VAL A 262 -23.83 9.08 4.09
C VAL A 262 -25.33 9.23 4.17
N THR A 263 -25.91 9.83 3.12
CA THR A 263 -27.37 9.98 2.93
C THR A 263 -27.93 8.87 2.06
N ASP A 264 -27.14 8.40 1.10
CA ASP A 264 -27.50 7.31 0.19
C ASP A 264 -26.51 6.15 0.38
N ARG A 265 -26.99 5.06 0.95
CA ARG A 265 -26.20 3.85 1.24
C ARG A 265 -25.94 2.98 0.01
N SER A 266 -26.64 3.23 -1.10
CA SER A 266 -26.44 2.50 -2.35
C SER A 266 -25.22 2.96 -3.14
N LEU A 267 -24.72 4.17 -2.83
CA LEU A 267 -23.56 4.73 -3.48
C LEU A 267 -22.29 3.92 -3.18
N PRO A 268 -21.45 3.67 -4.20
CA PRO A 268 -20.11 3.12 -3.97
C PRO A 268 -19.27 4.00 -3.04
N ILE A 269 -18.44 3.38 -2.22
CA ILE A 269 -17.53 4.11 -1.29
C ILE A 269 -16.59 5.07 -2.04
N SER A 270 -16.21 4.75 -3.28
CA SER A 270 -15.43 5.65 -4.14
C SER A 270 -16.13 6.98 -4.39
N PHE A 271 -17.43 6.96 -4.68
CA PHE A 271 -18.23 8.19 -4.86
C PHE A 271 -18.36 8.99 -3.56
N MET A 272 -18.49 8.32 -2.42
CA MET A 272 -18.47 8.99 -1.11
C MET A 272 -17.11 9.69 -0.86
N CYS A 273 -16.01 9.04 -1.25
CA CYS A 273 -14.67 9.61 -1.22
C CYS A 273 -14.54 10.84 -2.13
N ASP A 274 -15.09 10.78 -3.35
CA ASP A 274 -15.06 11.88 -4.31
C ASP A 274 -15.87 13.07 -3.81
N ARG A 275 -17.05 12.85 -3.22
CA ARG A 275 -17.83 13.91 -2.57
C ARG A 275 -17.09 14.57 -1.42
N ALA A 276 -16.42 13.77 -0.58
CA ALA A 276 -15.57 14.30 0.48
C ALA A 276 -14.37 15.08 -0.11
N ALA A 277 -13.81 14.65 -1.25
CA ALA A 277 -12.74 15.36 -1.93
C ALA A 277 -13.21 16.74 -2.44
N LEU A 278 -14.41 16.83 -2.99
CA LEU A 278 -15.00 18.11 -3.42
C LEU A 278 -15.12 19.07 -2.23
N ALA A 279 -15.61 18.59 -1.09
CA ALA A 279 -15.68 19.41 0.13
C ALA A 279 -14.30 19.86 0.60
N ALA A 280 -13.29 18.97 0.62
CA ALA A 280 -11.92 19.33 0.99
C ALA A 280 -11.33 20.41 0.08
N LYS A 281 -11.62 20.35 -1.23
CA LYS A 281 -11.14 21.33 -2.22
C LYS A 281 -11.61 22.76 -1.91
N THR A 282 -12.81 22.95 -1.36
CA THR A 282 -13.34 24.29 -1.06
C THR A 282 -12.63 25.01 0.09
N VAL A 283 -11.90 24.27 0.93
CA VAL A 283 -11.17 24.85 2.08
C VAL A 283 -9.65 24.74 1.93
N LYS A 284 -9.18 24.06 0.91
CA LYS A 284 -7.73 23.93 0.60
C LYS A 284 -7.15 25.31 0.28
N GLY A 285 -6.06 25.67 0.97
CA GLY A 285 -5.45 27.01 0.84
C GLY A 285 -6.06 28.09 1.74
N HIS A 286 -7.13 27.81 2.47
CA HIS A 286 -7.73 28.74 3.43
C HIS A 286 -7.21 28.53 4.85
N TYR A 287 -6.44 29.49 5.39
CA TYR A 287 -5.81 29.38 6.71
C TYR A 287 -6.79 29.31 7.89
N MET A 288 -8.01 29.81 7.71
CA MET A 288 -9.02 29.93 8.79
C MET A 288 -9.99 28.75 8.85
N LYS A 289 -10.00 27.89 7.83
CA LYS A 289 -10.92 26.75 7.75
C LYS A 289 -10.17 25.48 7.44
N SER A 290 -10.29 24.49 8.33
CA SER A 290 -9.65 23.19 8.17
C SER A 290 -10.60 22.08 7.73
N TYR A 291 -11.89 22.36 7.58
CA TYR A 291 -12.89 21.35 7.16
C TYR A 291 -14.02 21.96 6.35
N ALA A 292 -14.65 21.12 5.52
CA ALA A 292 -15.95 21.41 4.91
C ALA A 292 -16.79 20.13 4.85
N PHE A 293 -18.11 20.32 4.99
CA PHE A 293 -19.09 19.28 4.69
C PHE A 293 -19.52 19.38 3.25
N TYR A 294 -19.66 18.23 2.59
CA TYR A 294 -20.17 18.18 1.23
C TYR A 294 -21.63 18.66 1.18
N ASP A 295 -21.92 19.50 0.19
CA ASP A 295 -23.26 19.93 -0.21
C ASP A 295 -23.37 19.72 -1.73
N ASP A 296 -24.52 19.27 -2.21
CA ASP A 296 -24.77 19.06 -3.65
C ASP A 296 -24.58 20.35 -4.47
N LYS A 297 -24.71 21.51 -3.86
CA LYS A 297 -24.39 22.81 -4.51
C LYS A 297 -22.92 22.90 -4.93
N MET A 298 -22.01 22.26 -4.20
CA MET A 298 -20.57 22.24 -4.56
C MET A 298 -20.34 21.53 -5.89
N ARG A 299 -21.08 20.44 -6.14
CA ARG A 299 -21.02 19.73 -7.42
C ARG A 299 -21.54 20.59 -8.56
N LEU A 300 -22.70 21.20 -8.35
CA LEU A 300 -23.33 22.09 -9.35
C LEU A 300 -22.42 23.27 -9.69
N SER A 301 -21.76 23.85 -8.70
CA SER A 301 -20.80 24.95 -8.95
C SER A 301 -19.64 24.52 -9.85
N ILE A 302 -19.06 23.33 -9.61
CA ILE A 302 -17.96 22.81 -10.44
C ILE A 302 -18.44 22.45 -11.85
N GLU A 303 -19.63 21.85 -11.97
CA GLU A 303 -20.24 21.55 -13.27
C GLU A 303 -20.49 22.86 -14.06
N ASN A 304 -20.98 23.90 -13.40
CA ASN A 304 -21.18 25.23 -14.03
C ASN A 304 -19.84 25.89 -14.43
N GLU A 305 -18.82 25.85 -13.56
CA GLU A 305 -17.47 26.33 -13.92
C GLU A 305 -16.93 25.60 -15.16
N GLN A 306 -17.08 24.26 -15.20
CA GLN A 306 -16.60 23.49 -16.35
C GLN A 306 -17.39 23.80 -17.63
N ASN A 307 -18.70 24.00 -17.52
CA ASN A 307 -19.55 24.40 -18.67
C ASN A 307 -19.11 25.77 -19.20
N ILE A 308 -18.89 26.74 -18.30
CA ILE A 308 -18.37 28.08 -18.70
C ILE A 308 -17.01 27.95 -19.41
N ILE A 309 -16.09 27.11 -18.88
CA ILE A 309 -14.79 26.89 -19.52
C ILE A 309 -14.96 26.25 -20.90
N ASN A 310 -15.83 25.27 -21.04
CA ASN A 310 -16.07 24.59 -22.30
C ASN A 310 -16.69 25.52 -23.37
N GLU A 311 -17.57 26.42 -22.95
CA GLU A 311 -18.25 27.39 -23.84
C GLU A 311 -17.40 28.64 -24.11
N MET A 312 -16.32 28.87 -23.35
CA MET A 312 -15.52 30.11 -23.40
C MET A 312 -14.88 30.36 -24.78
N SER A 313 -14.43 29.30 -25.46
CA SER A 313 -13.81 29.45 -26.79
C SER A 313 -14.85 29.88 -27.83
N ASP A 314 -16.02 29.25 -27.83
CA ASP A 314 -17.11 29.55 -28.76
C ASP A 314 -17.68 30.97 -28.48
N ALA A 315 -17.84 31.34 -27.21
CA ALA A 315 -18.29 32.66 -26.79
C ALA A 315 -17.29 33.77 -27.19
N LEU A 316 -15.97 33.45 -27.18
CA LEU A 316 -14.94 34.40 -27.66
C LEU A 316 -15.03 34.59 -29.17
N GLU A 317 -15.20 33.52 -29.95
CA GLU A 317 -15.37 33.59 -31.41
C GLU A 317 -16.65 34.30 -31.83
N ASN A 318 -17.71 34.10 -31.07
CA ASN A 318 -19.04 34.73 -31.29
C ASN A 318 -19.10 36.17 -30.77
N HIS A 319 -18.02 36.76 -30.26
CA HIS A 319 -17.96 38.11 -29.71
C HIS A 319 -18.94 38.37 -28.55
N GLU A 320 -19.21 37.38 -27.73
CA GLU A 320 -20.12 37.48 -26.59
C GLU A 320 -19.48 38.23 -25.40
N PHE A 321 -18.14 38.38 -25.38
CA PHE A 321 -17.44 39.14 -24.34
C PHE A 321 -17.45 40.62 -24.65
N VAL A 322 -18.04 41.40 -23.74
CA VAL A 322 -18.09 42.85 -23.82
C VAL A 322 -17.18 43.44 -22.74
N PRO A 323 -16.14 44.23 -23.14
CA PRO A 323 -15.26 44.85 -22.15
C PRO A 323 -15.98 46.06 -21.49
N TYR A 324 -15.95 46.08 -20.14
CA TYR A 324 -16.40 47.22 -19.35
C TYR A 324 -15.21 47.94 -18.78
N TYR A 325 -15.19 49.26 -18.91
CA TYR A 325 -14.13 50.13 -18.40
C TYR A 325 -14.60 50.86 -17.15
N GLN A 326 -13.84 50.76 -16.05
CA GLN A 326 -14.08 51.55 -14.84
C GLN A 326 -13.04 52.66 -14.78
N PRO A 327 -13.47 53.96 -14.76
CA PRO A 327 -12.52 55.07 -14.65
C PRO A 327 -11.85 55.02 -13.28
N LYS A 328 -10.51 55.15 -13.26
CA LYS A 328 -9.75 55.39 -12.05
C LYS A 328 -9.42 56.86 -11.95
N TYR A 329 -9.74 57.49 -10.85
CA TYR A 329 -9.40 58.87 -10.54
C TYR A 329 -8.23 58.89 -9.55
N ASP A 330 -7.25 59.73 -9.83
CA ASP A 330 -6.21 60.00 -8.85
C ASP A 330 -6.76 61.01 -7.81
N LEU A 331 -6.94 60.53 -6.60
CA LEU A 331 -7.49 61.34 -5.50
C LEU A 331 -6.53 62.49 -5.06
N SER A 332 -5.25 62.43 -5.42
CA SER A 332 -4.28 63.49 -5.15
C SER A 332 -4.44 64.69 -6.09
N LEU A 333 -5.20 64.50 -7.19
CA LEU A 333 -5.42 65.54 -8.23
C LEU A 333 -6.90 65.89 -8.33
N ILE A 334 -7.63 65.93 -7.21
CA ILE A 334 -9.07 66.23 -7.14
C ILE A 334 -9.47 67.55 -7.85
N HIS A 335 -8.50 68.44 -8.18
CA HIS A 335 -8.76 69.70 -8.88
C HIS A 335 -8.41 69.68 -10.38
N ILE A 336 -7.96 68.54 -10.93
CA ILE A 336 -7.62 68.43 -12.34
C ILE A 336 -8.54 67.37 -12.97
N SER A 337 -9.45 67.80 -13.78
CA SER A 337 -10.55 67.02 -14.36
C SER A 337 -10.12 66.29 -15.66
N GLU A 338 -9.00 65.56 -15.64
CA GLU A 338 -8.69 64.63 -16.74
C GLU A 338 -8.81 63.18 -16.27
N PRO A 339 -9.70 62.37 -16.89
CA PRO A 339 -9.76 60.95 -16.61
C PRO A 339 -8.49 60.26 -17.06
N THR A 340 -7.84 59.52 -16.14
CA THR A 340 -6.73 58.64 -16.51
C THR A 340 -7.21 57.60 -17.53
N ARG A 341 -6.41 57.40 -18.59
CA ARG A 341 -6.70 56.41 -19.63
C ARG A 341 -6.99 55.04 -19.01
N PRO A 342 -8.05 54.32 -19.45
CA PRO A 342 -8.34 52.99 -18.97
C PRO A 342 -7.17 52.07 -19.30
N ILE A 343 -6.74 51.28 -18.30
CA ILE A 343 -5.80 50.18 -18.51
C ILE A 343 -6.61 49.06 -19.16
N SER A 344 -6.32 48.75 -20.41
CA SER A 344 -6.85 47.56 -21.07
C SER A 344 -6.37 46.30 -20.31
N ILE A 345 -7.28 45.47 -19.87
CA ILE A 345 -7.03 44.15 -19.33
C ILE A 345 -6.75 43.18 -20.47
#